data_18c6876dc671066385eb6699b3546f99
#
_entry.id   18c6876dc671066385eb6699b3546f99
#
_cell.length_a   1.000
_cell.length_b   1.000
_cell.length_c   1.000
_cell.angle_alpha   90.00
_cell.angle_beta   90.00
_cell.angle_gamma   90.00
#
_symmetry.space_group_name_H-M   'P 1'
#
loop_
_entity.id
_entity.type
_entity.pdbx_description
1 polymer ?
#
loop_
_entity_poly.entity_id
_entity_poly.type
_entity_poly.pdbx_seq_one_letter_code
_entity_poly.pdbx_strand_id
1 'polypeptide(L)'
;MSTTSLLVQSLPVLAQGAVLTVKFAVLSMVFGLLGAVVLAMMGIRQGEPLEGFERIWVNALAWLARAYVSLMRGTPLLVQIFVIYYGLPSLGISLDPTPAGVIALSANVAAYMSESMRGAINGIARGQWLAAYSLGLSWGQTLRYVIGPQALRIAVPSLSNSLIKDTSLVSVITVTELLRSAQEMIAATYQPLPLYLAAAAIYWVLCQILEWVQRWYEKRLSLPARN
;
A
#
# COMPACT_ATOMS: atom_id res chain seq x y z
N MET A 1 8.28 -33.56 -21.47
CA MET A 1 8.87 -33.30 -20.13
C MET A 1 7.86 -33.76 -19.09
N SER A 2 8.31 -34.43 -18.02
CA SER A 2 7.42 -34.71 -16.90
C SER A 2 7.10 -33.41 -16.13
N THR A 3 5.94 -33.34 -15.50
CA THR A 3 5.55 -32.16 -14.70
C THR A 3 6.57 -31.85 -13.60
N THR A 4 7.16 -32.87 -13.00
CA THR A 4 8.20 -32.71 -11.99
C THR A 4 9.48 -32.09 -12.54
N SER A 5 9.97 -32.50 -13.71
CA SER A 5 11.16 -31.91 -14.34
C SER A 5 10.92 -30.46 -14.77
N LEU A 6 9.71 -30.14 -15.23
CA LEU A 6 9.32 -28.76 -15.54
C LEU A 6 9.37 -27.88 -14.30
N LEU A 7 8.75 -28.31 -13.20
CA LEU A 7 8.72 -27.53 -11.94
C LEU A 7 10.12 -27.29 -11.38
N VAL A 8 10.98 -28.31 -11.40
CA VAL A 8 12.38 -28.15 -10.93
C VAL A 8 13.14 -27.14 -11.79
N GLN A 9 12.97 -27.16 -13.12
CA GLN A 9 13.63 -26.21 -14.02
C GLN A 9 13.08 -24.79 -13.94
N SER A 10 11.79 -24.62 -13.61
CA SER A 10 11.18 -23.31 -13.48
C SER A 10 11.41 -22.65 -12.11
N LEU A 11 11.74 -23.41 -11.06
CA LEU A 11 11.96 -22.89 -9.70
C LEU A 11 12.91 -21.69 -9.63
N PRO A 12 14.09 -21.67 -10.28
CA PRO A 12 15.00 -20.52 -10.20
C PRO A 12 14.39 -19.25 -10.79
N VAL A 13 13.66 -19.36 -11.91
CA VAL A 13 13.01 -18.23 -12.58
C VAL A 13 11.85 -17.69 -11.72
N LEU A 14 11.03 -18.60 -11.19
CA LEU A 14 9.93 -18.22 -10.29
C LEU A 14 10.45 -17.59 -8.97
N ALA A 15 11.57 -18.12 -8.43
CA ALA A 15 12.18 -17.53 -7.24
C ALA A 15 12.72 -16.12 -7.49
N GLN A 16 13.34 -15.86 -8.65
CA GLN A 16 13.73 -14.51 -9.04
C GLN A 16 12.51 -13.58 -9.18
N GLY A 17 11.45 -14.06 -9.83
CA GLY A 17 10.18 -13.35 -9.92
C GLY A 17 9.60 -13.02 -8.54
N ALA A 18 9.65 -13.97 -7.59
CA ALA A 18 9.22 -13.76 -6.22
C ALA A 18 10.02 -12.66 -5.48
N VAL A 19 11.34 -12.63 -5.66
CA VAL A 19 12.20 -11.56 -5.13
C VAL A 19 11.80 -10.20 -5.71
N LEU A 20 11.53 -10.13 -7.01
CA LEU A 20 11.07 -8.89 -7.66
C LEU A 20 9.70 -8.46 -7.15
N THR A 21 8.76 -9.39 -6.97
CA THR A 21 7.45 -9.14 -6.33
C THR A 21 7.62 -8.48 -4.97
N VAL A 22 8.48 -9.03 -4.10
CA VAL A 22 8.74 -8.46 -2.77
C VAL A 22 9.38 -7.07 -2.87
N LYS A 23 10.35 -6.86 -3.76
CA LYS A 23 10.96 -5.54 -3.98
C LYS A 23 9.92 -4.52 -4.42
N PHE A 24 9.04 -4.88 -5.36
CA PHE A 24 7.95 -4.04 -5.82
C PHE A 24 6.98 -3.68 -4.68
N ALA A 25 6.57 -4.67 -3.90
CA ALA A 25 5.69 -4.46 -2.76
C ALA A 25 6.32 -3.51 -1.73
N VAL A 26 7.60 -3.71 -1.38
CA VAL A 26 8.31 -2.86 -0.42
C VAL A 26 8.43 -1.42 -0.94
N LEU A 27 8.85 -1.22 -2.19
CA LEU A 27 8.97 0.12 -2.78
C LEU A 27 7.62 0.83 -2.79
N SER A 28 6.58 0.15 -3.26
CA SER A 28 5.22 0.72 -3.33
C SER A 28 4.67 1.01 -1.94
N MET A 29 4.96 0.18 -0.94
CA MET A 29 4.58 0.43 0.45
C MET A 29 5.28 1.68 1.01
N VAL A 30 6.58 1.83 0.80
CA VAL A 30 7.34 2.98 1.31
C VAL A 30 6.81 4.28 0.71
N PHE A 31 6.71 4.37 -0.61
CA PHE A 31 6.21 5.58 -1.27
C PHE A 31 4.72 5.81 -0.99
N GLY A 32 3.92 4.74 -0.95
CA GLY A 32 2.51 4.81 -0.61
C GLY A 32 2.29 5.30 0.82
N LEU A 33 3.10 4.84 1.79
CA LEU A 33 3.05 5.30 3.18
C LEU A 33 3.40 6.79 3.31
N LEU A 34 4.43 7.25 2.61
CA LEU A 34 4.78 8.68 2.57
C LEU A 34 3.62 9.51 2.02
N GLY A 35 3.03 9.08 0.90
CA GLY A 35 1.85 9.72 0.33
C GLY A 35 0.63 9.69 1.27
N ALA A 36 0.42 8.57 1.97
CA ALA A 36 -0.67 8.43 2.92
C ALA A 36 -0.55 9.40 4.11
N VAL A 37 0.66 9.59 4.64
CA VAL A 37 0.91 10.58 5.71
C VAL A 37 0.54 11.98 5.23
N VAL A 38 0.99 12.37 4.04
CA VAL A 38 0.65 13.68 3.45
C VAL A 38 -0.86 13.84 3.31
N LEU A 39 -1.54 12.88 2.70
CA LEU A 39 -3.00 12.91 2.50
C LEU A 39 -3.76 12.94 3.84
N ALA A 40 -3.31 12.16 4.82
CA ALA A 40 -3.90 12.18 6.16
C ALA A 40 -3.77 13.56 6.81
N MET A 41 -2.57 14.16 6.75
CA MET A 41 -2.33 15.50 7.31
C MET A 41 -3.19 16.58 6.65
N MET A 42 -3.46 16.48 5.33
CA MET A 42 -4.36 17.40 4.63
C MET A 42 -5.80 17.34 5.15
N GLY A 43 -6.23 16.20 5.69
CA GLY A 43 -7.61 15.99 6.15
C GLY A 43 -7.86 16.13 7.66
N ILE A 44 -6.82 16.03 8.48
CA ILE A 44 -6.97 15.90 9.95
C ILE A 44 -7.34 17.23 10.65
N ARG A 45 -6.96 18.39 10.09
CA ARG A 45 -7.24 19.70 10.68
C ARG A 45 -8.70 20.18 10.53
N GLN A 46 -9.58 19.37 9.94
CA GLN A 46 -10.99 19.69 9.89
C GLN A 46 -11.62 19.60 11.28
N GLY A 47 -12.17 20.71 11.76
CA GLY A 47 -12.81 20.80 13.07
C GLY A 47 -12.06 21.64 14.11
N GLU A 48 -10.84 22.14 13.77
CA GLU A 48 -10.23 23.18 14.59
C GLU A 48 -10.91 24.54 14.38
N PRO A 49 -10.93 25.40 15.40
CA PRO A 49 -11.39 26.79 15.25
C PRO A 49 -10.35 27.57 14.45
N LEU A 50 -10.40 27.42 13.12
CA LEU A 50 -9.58 28.17 12.18
C LEU A 50 -10.38 29.36 11.67
N GLU A 51 -9.75 30.53 11.54
CA GLU A 51 -10.38 31.75 11.06
C GLU A 51 -9.81 32.24 9.73
N GLY A 52 -10.64 32.93 8.95
CA GLY A 52 -10.24 33.63 7.74
C GLY A 52 -9.58 32.76 6.67
N PHE A 53 -8.42 33.21 6.18
CA PHE A 53 -7.68 32.61 5.06
C PHE A 53 -7.19 31.18 5.35
N GLU A 54 -6.77 30.88 6.59
CA GLU A 54 -6.31 29.55 6.97
C GLU A 54 -7.41 28.50 6.82
N ARG A 55 -8.63 28.83 7.18
CA ARG A 55 -9.80 27.93 7.06
C ARG A 55 -10.07 27.57 5.61
N ILE A 56 -9.93 28.54 4.67
CA ILE A 56 -10.15 28.30 3.25
C ILE A 56 -9.13 27.30 2.73
N TRP A 57 -7.84 27.47 3.03
CA TRP A 57 -6.78 26.59 2.57
C TRP A 57 -6.88 25.19 3.16
N VAL A 58 -7.13 25.06 4.46
CA VAL A 58 -7.30 23.76 5.10
C VAL A 58 -8.50 23.01 4.51
N ASN A 59 -9.60 23.68 4.26
CA ASN A 59 -10.76 23.05 3.64
C ASN A 59 -10.50 22.66 2.17
N ALA A 60 -9.79 23.49 1.41
CA ALA A 60 -9.42 23.18 0.03
C ALA A 60 -8.48 21.95 -0.05
N LEU A 61 -7.45 21.89 0.80
CA LEU A 61 -6.54 20.76 0.89
C LEU A 61 -7.27 19.47 1.30
N ALA A 62 -8.14 19.57 2.29
CA ALA A 62 -8.95 18.44 2.75
C ALA A 62 -9.95 17.97 1.67
N TRP A 63 -10.50 18.88 0.88
CA TRP A 63 -11.33 18.53 -0.26
C TRP A 63 -10.53 17.80 -1.33
N LEU A 64 -9.35 18.32 -1.69
CA LEU A 64 -8.41 17.67 -2.64
C LEU A 64 -8.03 16.26 -2.20
N ALA A 65 -7.65 16.09 -0.92
CA ALA A 65 -7.32 14.78 -0.38
C ALA A 65 -8.51 13.80 -0.46
N ARG A 66 -9.72 14.26 -0.12
CA ARG A 66 -10.93 13.43 -0.24
C ARG A 66 -11.28 13.08 -1.68
N ALA A 67 -11.16 14.03 -2.61
CA ALA A 67 -11.39 13.78 -4.03
C ALA A 67 -10.41 12.74 -4.57
N TYR A 68 -9.11 12.86 -4.24
CA TYR A 68 -8.08 11.88 -4.60
C TYR A 68 -8.40 10.49 -4.03
N VAL A 69 -8.67 10.41 -2.73
CA VAL A 69 -9.01 9.14 -2.06
C VAL A 69 -10.27 8.51 -2.65
N SER A 70 -11.30 9.32 -2.93
CA SER A 70 -12.53 8.85 -3.57
C SER A 70 -12.27 8.30 -4.97
N LEU A 71 -11.45 8.97 -5.79
CA LEU A 71 -11.08 8.53 -7.13
C LEU A 71 -10.31 7.20 -7.07
N MET A 72 -9.26 7.13 -6.25
CA MET A 72 -8.38 5.95 -6.17
C MET A 72 -9.10 4.73 -5.58
N ARG A 73 -10.01 4.92 -4.63
CA ARG A 73 -10.79 3.82 -4.04
C ARG A 73 -12.04 3.47 -4.86
N GLY A 74 -12.51 4.38 -5.69
CA GLY A 74 -13.67 4.19 -6.56
C GLY A 74 -13.34 3.60 -7.93
N THR A 75 -12.05 3.45 -8.27
CA THR A 75 -11.61 2.89 -9.57
C THR A 75 -10.75 1.63 -9.35
N PRO A 76 -10.85 0.63 -10.26
CA PRO A 76 -10.01 -0.57 -10.18
C PRO A 76 -8.53 -0.23 -10.33
N LEU A 77 -7.66 -0.85 -9.52
CA LEU A 77 -6.21 -0.64 -9.58
C LEU A 77 -5.64 -0.94 -10.99
N LEU A 78 -6.16 -1.96 -11.67
CA LEU A 78 -5.75 -2.29 -13.04
C LEU A 78 -5.97 -1.12 -14.01
N VAL A 79 -7.11 -0.41 -13.87
CA VAL A 79 -7.41 0.78 -14.69
C VAL A 79 -6.44 1.92 -14.36
N GLN A 80 -6.09 2.10 -13.09
CA GLN A 80 -5.10 3.10 -12.67
C GLN A 80 -3.72 2.82 -13.29
N ILE A 81 -3.29 1.54 -13.31
CA ILE A 81 -2.05 1.10 -13.97
C ILE A 81 -2.10 1.45 -15.46
N PHE A 82 -3.21 1.17 -16.15
CA PHE A 82 -3.35 1.47 -17.57
C PHE A 82 -3.37 2.97 -17.86
N VAL A 83 -4.03 3.77 -17.05
CA VAL A 83 -4.01 5.23 -17.20
C VAL A 83 -2.61 5.79 -17.07
N ILE A 84 -1.82 5.30 -16.09
CA ILE A 84 -0.45 5.78 -15.88
C ILE A 84 0.47 5.30 -17.01
N TYR A 85 0.38 4.04 -17.41
CA TYR A 85 1.32 3.48 -18.38
C TYR A 85 0.97 3.80 -19.84
N TYR A 86 -0.31 3.69 -20.22
CA TYR A 86 -0.76 3.93 -21.59
C TYR A 86 -1.39 5.31 -21.80
N GLY A 87 -1.90 5.95 -20.74
CA GLY A 87 -2.57 7.24 -20.83
C GLY A 87 -1.63 8.42 -20.79
N LEU A 88 -0.64 8.43 -19.86
CA LEU A 88 0.29 9.56 -19.71
C LEU A 88 1.14 9.87 -20.98
N PRO A 89 1.52 8.90 -21.81
CA PRO A 89 2.21 9.20 -23.07
C PRO A 89 1.45 10.14 -24.00
N SER A 90 0.11 10.13 -23.99
CA SER A 90 -0.69 11.09 -24.76
C SER A 90 -0.54 12.55 -24.28
N LEU A 91 -0.05 12.75 -23.07
CA LEU A 91 0.28 14.04 -22.46
C LEU A 91 1.79 14.36 -22.55
N GLY A 92 2.56 13.56 -23.29
CA GLY A 92 4.01 13.72 -23.45
C GLY A 92 4.86 13.13 -22.32
N ILE A 93 4.27 12.36 -21.37
CA ILE A 93 4.96 11.76 -20.25
C ILE A 93 5.05 10.25 -20.47
N SER A 94 6.20 9.77 -20.96
CA SER A 94 6.45 8.33 -21.14
C SER A 94 7.23 7.78 -19.96
N LEU A 95 6.72 6.72 -19.36
CA LEU A 95 7.34 6.01 -18.24
C LEU A 95 7.67 4.59 -18.65
N ASP A 96 8.82 4.09 -18.19
CA ASP A 96 9.11 2.66 -18.26
C ASP A 96 8.12 1.85 -17.41
N PRO A 97 7.89 0.56 -17.73
CA PRO A 97 6.91 -0.28 -17.00
C PRO A 97 7.14 -0.30 -15.49
N THR A 98 8.39 -0.41 -15.04
CA THR A 98 8.73 -0.49 -13.61
C THR A 98 8.37 0.78 -12.83
N PRO A 99 8.80 1.99 -13.21
CA PRO A 99 8.35 3.22 -12.58
C PRO A 99 6.83 3.42 -12.63
N ALA A 100 6.20 3.14 -13.78
CA ALA A 100 4.75 3.25 -13.94
C ALA A 100 3.99 2.37 -12.94
N GLY A 101 4.41 1.10 -12.80
CA GLY A 101 3.84 0.17 -11.83
C GLY A 101 4.04 0.61 -10.38
N VAL A 102 5.25 1.07 -10.01
CA VAL A 102 5.53 1.58 -8.65
C VAL A 102 4.66 2.80 -8.35
N ILE A 103 4.53 3.76 -9.28
CA ILE A 103 3.70 4.95 -9.10
C ILE A 103 2.23 4.55 -8.92
N ALA A 104 1.70 3.66 -9.76
CA ALA A 104 0.31 3.22 -9.67
C ALA A 104 0.00 2.53 -8.33
N LEU A 105 0.82 1.56 -7.95
CA LEU A 105 0.68 0.85 -6.68
C LEU A 105 0.84 1.80 -5.48
N SER A 106 1.84 2.69 -5.51
CA SER A 106 2.07 3.66 -4.44
C SER A 106 0.90 4.64 -4.29
N ALA A 107 0.36 5.13 -5.40
CA ALA A 107 -0.80 6.02 -5.40
C ALA A 107 -2.04 5.33 -4.80
N ASN A 108 -2.28 4.08 -5.17
CA ASN A 108 -3.37 3.29 -4.62
C ASN A 108 -3.18 3.04 -3.12
N VAL A 109 -2.00 2.57 -2.70
CA VAL A 109 -1.64 2.37 -1.29
C VAL A 109 -1.81 3.66 -0.48
N ALA A 110 -1.37 4.81 -1.01
CA ALA A 110 -1.51 6.10 -0.35
C ALA A 110 -2.98 6.43 -0.03
N ALA A 111 -3.89 6.17 -0.97
CA ALA A 111 -5.30 6.42 -0.76
C ALA A 111 -5.92 5.52 0.33
N TYR A 112 -5.66 4.21 0.25
CA TYR A 112 -6.20 3.26 1.23
C TYR A 112 -5.60 3.46 2.62
N MET A 113 -4.27 3.68 2.70
CA MET A 113 -3.57 3.87 3.96
C MET A 113 -3.96 5.20 4.63
N SER A 114 -4.12 6.29 3.86
CA SER A 114 -4.57 7.58 4.43
C SER A 114 -5.95 7.46 5.08
N GLU A 115 -6.85 6.70 4.49
CA GLU A 115 -8.18 6.46 5.06
C GLU A 115 -8.11 5.55 6.30
N SER A 116 -7.26 4.53 6.28
CA SER A 116 -7.00 3.70 7.46
C SER A 116 -6.41 4.52 8.61
N MET A 117 -5.45 5.41 8.32
CA MET A 117 -4.89 6.34 9.30
C MET A 117 -5.96 7.28 9.86
N ARG A 118 -6.80 7.85 9.01
CA ARG A 118 -7.91 8.72 9.43
C ARG A 118 -8.89 7.96 10.34
N GLY A 119 -9.24 6.72 9.97
CA GLY A 119 -10.08 5.85 10.80
C GLY A 119 -9.42 5.55 12.15
N ALA A 120 -8.13 5.23 12.15
CA ALA A 120 -7.36 4.96 13.37
C ALA A 120 -7.29 6.19 14.29
N ILE A 121 -7.02 7.38 13.76
CA ILE A 121 -6.98 8.63 14.53
C ILE A 121 -8.33 8.92 15.16
N ASN A 122 -9.42 8.77 14.41
CA ASN A 122 -10.78 8.98 14.90
C ASN A 122 -11.19 7.94 15.96
N GLY A 123 -10.61 6.75 15.92
CA GLY A 123 -10.85 5.66 16.86
C GLY A 123 -10.11 5.83 18.20
N ILE A 124 -9.14 6.74 18.30
CA ILE A 124 -8.41 6.98 19.54
C ILE A 124 -9.30 7.70 20.55
N ALA A 125 -9.34 7.16 21.78
CA ALA A 125 -10.19 7.68 22.84
C ALA A 125 -9.94 9.18 23.09
N ARG A 126 -11.01 9.95 23.20
CA ARG A 126 -10.97 11.40 23.48
C ARG A 126 -10.14 11.76 24.71
N GLY A 127 -10.06 10.86 25.70
CA GLY A 127 -9.23 11.05 26.89
C GLY A 127 -7.74 11.24 26.58
N GLN A 128 -7.21 10.61 25.50
CA GLN A 128 -5.83 10.79 25.08
C GLN A 128 -5.57 12.22 24.56
N TRP A 129 -6.52 12.77 23.81
CA TRP A 129 -6.48 14.15 23.34
C TRP A 129 -6.57 15.15 24.50
N LEU A 130 -7.53 14.96 25.42
CA LEU A 130 -7.71 15.82 26.59
C LEU A 130 -6.50 15.79 27.52
N ALA A 131 -5.94 14.61 27.79
CA ALA A 131 -4.74 14.49 28.61
C ALA A 131 -3.54 15.22 28.00
N ALA A 132 -3.34 15.10 26.68
CA ALA A 132 -2.27 15.81 25.99
C ALA A 132 -2.45 17.34 26.05
N TYR A 133 -3.66 17.84 25.84
CA TYR A 133 -3.96 19.27 25.95
C TYR A 133 -3.82 19.79 27.39
N SER A 134 -4.18 18.98 28.39
CA SER A 134 -4.00 19.34 29.79
C SER A 134 -2.52 19.47 30.19
N LEU A 135 -1.63 18.80 29.46
CA LEU A 135 -0.16 18.95 29.62
C LEU A 135 0.40 20.13 28.80
N GLY A 136 -0.47 20.95 28.17
CA GLY A 136 -0.06 22.11 27.39
C GLY A 136 0.46 21.78 25.99
N LEU A 137 0.29 20.54 25.49
CA LEU A 137 0.71 20.19 24.15
C LEU A 137 -0.19 20.88 23.11
N SER A 138 0.43 21.49 22.11
CA SER A 138 -0.28 22.00 20.94
C SER A 138 -0.88 20.84 20.13
N TRP A 139 -1.82 21.14 19.23
CA TRP A 139 -2.41 20.13 18.34
C TRP A 139 -1.35 19.32 17.58
N GLY A 140 -0.37 19.99 16.99
CA GLY A 140 0.72 19.33 16.25
C GLY A 140 1.60 18.45 17.14
N GLN A 141 1.88 18.89 18.35
CA GLN A 141 2.62 18.10 19.35
C GLN A 141 1.81 16.89 19.81
N THR A 142 0.51 17.09 20.08
CA THR A 142 -0.42 16.02 20.42
C THR A 142 -0.48 14.96 19.32
N LEU A 143 -0.63 15.40 18.07
CA LEU A 143 -0.64 14.49 16.93
C LEU A 143 0.69 13.75 16.79
N ARG A 144 1.82 14.46 16.88
CA ARG A 144 3.16 13.87 16.66
C ARG A 144 3.57 12.90 17.76
N TYR A 145 3.32 13.24 19.02
CA TYR A 145 3.89 12.51 20.16
C TYR A 145 2.91 11.52 20.83
N VAL A 146 1.60 11.75 20.70
CA VAL A 146 0.58 10.96 21.41
C VAL A 146 -0.29 10.17 20.44
N ILE A 147 -0.96 10.85 19.53
CA ILE A 147 -2.00 10.24 18.67
C ILE A 147 -1.39 9.54 17.45
N GLY A 148 -0.45 10.18 16.75
CA GLY A 148 0.14 9.67 15.51
C GLY A 148 0.82 8.31 15.69
N PRO A 149 1.67 8.11 16.71
CA PRO A 149 2.27 6.80 16.96
C PRO A 149 1.24 5.70 17.23
N GLN A 150 0.14 6.01 17.91
CA GLN A 150 -0.94 5.06 18.17
C GLN A 150 -1.73 4.75 16.88
N ALA A 151 -2.05 5.78 16.10
CA ALA A 151 -2.75 5.64 14.82
C ALA A 151 -1.97 4.81 13.81
N LEU A 152 -0.66 5.03 13.69
CA LEU A 152 0.21 4.25 12.82
C LEU A 152 0.21 2.75 13.17
N ARG A 153 0.26 2.43 14.47
CA ARG A 153 0.20 1.04 14.93
C ARG A 153 -1.09 0.34 14.53
N ILE A 154 -2.20 1.07 14.49
CA ILE A 154 -3.52 0.52 14.11
C ILE A 154 -3.65 0.44 12.58
N ALA A 155 -3.15 1.43 11.85
CA ALA A 155 -3.37 1.56 10.42
C ALA A 155 -2.46 0.65 9.57
N VAL A 156 -1.17 0.52 9.93
CA VAL A 156 -0.17 -0.19 9.12
C VAL A 156 -0.49 -1.67 8.89
N PRO A 157 -0.99 -2.44 9.86
CA PRO A 157 -1.25 -3.85 9.67
C PRO A 157 -2.30 -4.17 8.59
N SER A 158 -3.27 -3.29 8.38
CA SER A 158 -4.45 -3.60 7.57
C SER A 158 -4.23 -3.79 6.07
N LEU A 159 -3.09 -3.38 5.50
CA LEU A 159 -2.87 -3.32 4.05
C LEU A 159 -1.75 -4.23 3.52
N SER A 160 -0.95 -4.80 4.40
CA SER A 160 0.26 -5.53 3.99
C SER A 160 -0.03 -6.74 3.09
N ASN A 161 -1.12 -7.47 3.33
CA ASN A 161 -1.44 -8.70 2.61
C ASN A 161 -2.05 -8.49 1.22
N SER A 162 -2.79 -7.40 1.00
CA SER A 162 -3.33 -7.10 -0.32
C SER A 162 -2.23 -6.68 -1.28
N LEU A 163 -1.24 -5.92 -0.81
CA LEU A 163 -0.21 -5.35 -1.66
C LEU A 163 0.63 -6.40 -2.41
N ILE A 164 1.02 -7.52 -1.74
CA ILE A 164 1.75 -8.60 -2.44
C ILE A 164 0.90 -9.19 -3.58
N LYS A 165 -0.40 -9.37 -3.38
CA LYS A 165 -1.30 -9.86 -4.43
C LYS A 165 -1.49 -8.83 -5.54
N ASP A 166 -1.59 -7.56 -5.18
CA ASP A 166 -1.80 -6.46 -6.11
C ASP A 166 -0.58 -6.22 -7.03
N THR A 167 0.64 -6.62 -6.61
CA THR A 167 1.81 -6.57 -7.51
C THR A 167 1.66 -7.44 -8.75
N SER A 168 0.86 -8.50 -8.70
CA SER A 168 0.61 -9.33 -9.88
C SER A 168 -0.05 -8.56 -11.04
N LEU A 169 -0.78 -7.48 -10.74
CA LEU A 169 -1.43 -6.66 -11.75
C LEU A 169 -0.45 -5.90 -12.66
N VAL A 170 0.78 -5.63 -12.20
CA VAL A 170 1.77 -4.94 -13.04
C VAL A 170 2.35 -5.84 -14.13
N SER A 171 2.12 -7.16 -14.08
CA SER A 171 2.49 -8.10 -15.14
C SER A 171 1.87 -7.72 -16.49
N VAL A 172 0.68 -7.11 -16.50
CA VAL A 172 -0.03 -6.69 -17.71
C VAL A 172 0.67 -5.57 -18.47
N ILE A 173 1.48 -4.76 -17.78
CA ILE A 173 2.35 -3.73 -18.39
C ILE A 173 3.80 -4.22 -18.52
N THR A 174 3.99 -5.53 -18.63
CA THR A 174 5.28 -6.20 -18.85
C THR A 174 6.32 -6.09 -17.74
N VAL A 175 5.94 -5.69 -16.55
CA VAL A 175 6.85 -5.69 -15.40
C VAL A 175 7.17 -7.14 -15.02
N THR A 176 8.46 -7.47 -14.98
CA THR A 176 8.91 -8.79 -14.54
C THR A 176 8.75 -8.92 -13.04
N GLU A 177 7.82 -9.75 -12.63
CA GLU A 177 7.54 -10.17 -11.27
C GLU A 177 7.10 -11.66 -11.31
N LEU A 178 6.63 -12.24 -10.22
CA LEU A 178 6.35 -13.68 -10.14
C LEU A 178 5.32 -14.17 -11.18
N LEU A 179 4.20 -13.46 -11.37
CA LEU A 179 3.19 -13.86 -12.34
C LEU A 179 3.72 -13.73 -13.78
N ARG A 180 4.43 -12.66 -14.09
CA ARG A 180 5.04 -12.45 -15.40
C ARG A 180 6.08 -13.54 -15.70
N SER A 181 6.93 -13.88 -14.73
CA SER A 181 7.89 -14.98 -14.84
C SER A 181 7.21 -16.32 -15.12
N ALA A 182 6.07 -16.59 -14.47
CA ALA A 182 5.28 -17.78 -14.78
C ALA A 182 4.69 -17.74 -16.20
N GLN A 183 4.17 -16.60 -16.64
CA GLN A 183 3.61 -16.41 -17.99
C GLN A 183 4.67 -16.63 -19.09
N GLU A 184 5.89 -16.16 -18.89
CA GLU A 184 7.01 -16.37 -19.83
C GLU A 184 7.38 -17.84 -19.93
N MET A 185 7.44 -18.55 -18.79
CA MET A 185 7.65 -20.00 -18.78
C MET A 185 6.50 -20.76 -19.44
N ILE A 186 5.25 -20.32 -19.23
CA ILE A 186 4.09 -20.92 -19.91
C ILE A 186 4.17 -20.74 -21.41
N ALA A 187 4.54 -19.54 -21.89
CA ALA A 187 4.70 -19.28 -23.32
C ALA A 187 5.77 -20.18 -23.97
N ALA A 188 6.84 -20.54 -23.22
CA ALA A 188 7.89 -21.42 -23.69
C ALA A 188 7.54 -22.92 -23.63
N THR A 189 6.67 -23.34 -22.71
CA THR A 189 6.42 -24.76 -22.41
C THR A 189 5.02 -25.25 -22.74
N TYR A 190 4.07 -24.32 -22.97
CA TYR A 190 2.63 -24.59 -23.18
C TYR A 190 1.97 -25.41 -22.05
N GLN A 191 2.49 -25.29 -20.81
CA GLN A 191 1.97 -25.98 -19.62
C GLN A 191 1.44 -24.99 -18.57
N PRO A 192 0.25 -24.40 -18.75
CA PRO A 192 -0.24 -23.32 -17.87
C PRO A 192 -0.57 -23.82 -16.46
N LEU A 193 -1.24 -24.97 -16.31
CA LEU A 193 -1.76 -25.40 -15.02
C LEU A 193 -0.66 -25.61 -13.97
N PRO A 194 0.41 -26.39 -14.21
CA PRO A 194 1.45 -26.62 -13.20
C PRO A 194 2.21 -25.33 -12.83
N LEU A 195 2.43 -24.43 -13.79
CA LEU A 195 3.18 -23.19 -13.57
C LEU A 195 2.33 -22.14 -12.82
N TYR A 196 1.04 -22.01 -13.14
CA TYR A 196 0.15 -21.14 -12.34
C TYR A 196 -0.06 -21.68 -10.92
N LEU A 197 -0.17 -22.99 -10.72
CA LEU A 197 -0.25 -23.57 -9.38
C LEU A 197 1.06 -23.34 -8.58
N ALA A 198 2.21 -23.45 -9.22
CA ALA A 198 3.50 -23.13 -8.60
C ALA A 198 3.58 -21.66 -8.20
N ALA A 199 3.21 -20.74 -9.10
CA ALA A 199 3.17 -19.31 -8.79
C ALA A 199 2.19 -19.01 -7.66
N ALA A 200 0.99 -19.61 -7.67
CA ALA A 200 -0.01 -19.44 -6.60
C ALA A 200 0.52 -19.93 -5.25
N ALA A 201 1.21 -21.07 -5.22
CA ALA A 201 1.84 -21.60 -4.01
C ALA A 201 2.91 -20.64 -3.46
N ILE A 202 3.74 -20.07 -4.34
CA ILE A 202 4.78 -19.09 -3.94
C ILE A 202 4.12 -17.81 -3.41
N TYR A 203 3.09 -17.24 -4.09
CA TYR A 203 2.34 -16.10 -3.57
C TYR A 203 1.73 -16.39 -2.19
N TRP A 204 1.15 -17.58 -2.02
CA TRP A 204 0.60 -17.98 -0.73
C TRP A 204 1.67 -18.01 0.36
N VAL A 205 2.84 -18.59 0.09
CA VAL A 205 3.97 -18.61 1.04
C VAL A 205 4.43 -17.20 1.37
N LEU A 206 4.59 -16.31 0.38
CA LEU A 206 4.96 -14.91 0.59
C LEU A 206 3.94 -14.18 1.49
N CYS A 207 2.65 -14.38 1.25
CA CYS A 207 1.60 -13.82 2.09
C CYS A 207 1.67 -14.36 3.53
N GLN A 208 1.90 -15.69 3.72
CA GLN A 208 2.03 -16.28 5.05
C GLN A 208 3.25 -15.73 5.82
N ILE A 209 4.38 -15.57 5.14
CA ILE A 209 5.58 -14.96 5.74
C ILE A 209 5.28 -13.53 6.19
N LEU A 210 4.62 -12.74 5.33
CA LEU A 210 4.27 -11.36 5.66
C LEU A 210 3.29 -11.28 6.83
N GLU A 211 2.26 -12.13 6.86
CA GLU A 211 1.33 -12.24 7.99
C GLU A 211 2.03 -12.65 9.29
N TRP A 212 3.00 -13.53 9.21
CA TRP A 212 3.79 -13.93 10.38
C TRP A 212 4.63 -12.77 10.90
N VAL A 213 5.34 -12.06 10.02
CA VAL A 213 6.11 -10.85 10.37
C VAL A 213 5.21 -9.79 10.98
N GLN A 214 4.04 -9.54 10.39
CA GLN A 214 3.06 -8.59 10.88
C GLN A 214 2.56 -8.95 12.29
N ARG A 215 2.12 -10.21 12.51
CA ARG A 215 1.69 -10.69 13.83
C ARG A 215 2.80 -10.62 14.89
N TRP A 216 4.04 -10.88 14.49
CA TRP A 216 5.19 -10.75 15.38
C TRP A 216 5.40 -9.27 15.78
N TYR A 217 5.29 -8.36 14.83
CA TYR A 217 5.41 -6.92 15.06
C TYR A 217 4.27 -6.40 15.94
N GLU A 218 3.03 -6.79 15.67
CA GLU A 218 1.85 -6.43 16.48
C GLU A 218 2.00 -6.88 17.94
N LYS A 219 2.45 -8.12 18.17
CA LYS A 219 2.70 -8.62 19.52
C LYS A 219 3.75 -7.82 20.28
N ARG A 220 4.74 -7.28 19.61
CA ARG A 220 5.76 -6.42 20.24
C ARG A 220 5.27 -5.00 20.52
N LEU A 221 4.31 -4.53 19.75
CA LEU A 221 3.74 -3.18 19.88
C LEU A 221 2.48 -3.12 20.76
N SER A 222 1.83 -4.26 21.00
CA SER A 222 0.71 -4.33 21.97
C SER A 222 1.27 -4.11 23.36
N LEU A 223 1.04 -2.93 23.92
CA LEU A 223 1.18 -2.73 25.37
C LEU A 223 0.20 -3.68 26.05
N PRO A 224 0.60 -4.36 27.17
CA PRO A 224 -0.34 -5.16 27.91
C PRO A 224 -1.52 -4.27 28.29
N ALA A 225 -2.73 -4.74 28.00
CA ALA A 225 -3.95 -4.11 28.46
C ALA A 225 -3.81 -3.94 29.97
N ARG A 226 -3.70 -2.72 30.44
CA ARG A 226 -3.65 -2.40 31.86
C ARG A 226 -5.07 -2.58 32.36
N ASN A 227 -5.31 -3.72 33.04
CA ASN A 227 -6.53 -3.97 33.80
C ASN A 227 -6.79 -2.87 34.81
#